data_e78e3858df0298fc7c969930c65fd413
#
_entry.id   e78e3858df0298fc7c969930c65fd413
#
_cell.length_a   1.000
_cell.length_b   1.000
_cell.length_c   1.000
_cell.angle_alpha   90.00
_cell.angle_beta   90.00
_cell.angle_gamma   90.00
#
_symmetry.space_group_name_H-M   'P 1'
#
loop_
_entity.id
_entity.type
_entity.pdbx_description
1 polymer ?
#
loop_
_entity_poly.entity_id
_entity_poly.type
_entity_poly.pdbx_seq_one_letter_code
_entity_poly.pdbx_strand_id
1 'polypeptide(L)'
;GHTTMLLGAARYLAATQNFNGIVHFIFQPAEEGLGGAHAMMEDGLFEQFPCESIYGMHNWPSMPVGQFGIRNGALLAGGALFDVTVNGRGSHGAFPQHANDPVLAASEIVMSLQQIVARRFDPLVAGVVSVTMFKGGDAYNVIPKVASIGGTARAFSRDGLELIEQEMHRVIAGVAAAHNVAADFDYRVTFAPTINTPRETQLIADVAADLVGEEKVDRNHYLISGSEDF
;
A
#
# COMPACT_ATOMS: atom_id res chain seq x y z
N GLY A 1 -4.31 -19.05 8.13
CA GLY A 1 -2.92 -19.25 8.60
C GLY A 1 -2.65 -18.45 9.86
N HIS A 2 -2.64 -17.12 9.82
CA HIS A 2 -2.21 -16.21 10.90
C HIS A 2 -2.98 -16.46 12.21
N THR A 3 -4.31 -16.48 12.18
CA THR A 3 -5.15 -16.79 13.36
C THR A 3 -4.80 -18.14 14.00
N THR A 4 -4.52 -19.15 13.18
CA THR A 4 -4.16 -20.49 13.68
C THR A 4 -2.78 -20.48 14.37
N MET A 5 -1.80 -19.76 13.81
CA MET A 5 -0.48 -19.61 14.42
C MET A 5 -0.57 -18.89 15.77
N LEU A 6 -1.33 -17.78 15.82
CA LEU A 6 -1.53 -17.02 17.05
C LEU A 6 -2.27 -17.84 18.12
N LEU A 7 -3.30 -18.59 17.75
CA LEU A 7 -4.01 -19.50 18.65
C LEU A 7 -3.09 -20.61 19.18
N GLY A 8 -2.21 -21.15 18.34
CA GLY A 8 -1.19 -22.13 18.74
C GLY A 8 -0.22 -21.56 19.78
N ALA A 9 0.28 -20.35 19.55
CA ALA A 9 1.13 -19.63 20.50
C ALA A 9 0.42 -19.39 21.83
N ALA A 10 -0.84 -18.92 21.79
CA ALA A 10 -1.65 -18.68 22.98
C ALA A 10 -1.83 -19.96 23.81
N ARG A 11 -2.14 -21.09 23.17
CA ARG A 11 -2.30 -22.39 23.85
C ARG A 11 -0.98 -22.86 24.48
N TYR A 12 0.14 -22.70 23.77
CA TYR A 12 1.46 -23.08 24.29
C TYR A 12 1.83 -22.25 25.51
N LEU A 13 1.71 -20.93 25.44
CA LEU A 13 2.05 -20.04 26.54
C LEU A 13 1.11 -20.22 27.76
N ALA A 14 -0.18 -20.45 27.53
CA ALA A 14 -1.13 -20.74 28.61
C ALA A 14 -0.79 -22.07 29.34
N ALA A 15 -0.31 -23.08 28.61
CA ALA A 15 0.05 -24.37 29.19
C ALA A 15 1.41 -24.36 29.93
N THR A 16 2.37 -23.59 29.39
CA THR A 16 3.74 -23.60 29.95
C THR A 16 3.97 -22.55 31.02
N GLN A 17 3.32 -21.35 30.85
CA GLN A 17 3.49 -20.17 31.71
C GLN A 17 4.97 -19.81 31.97
N ASN A 18 5.86 -20.15 31.05
CA ASN A 18 7.30 -19.94 31.19
C ASN A 18 7.71 -18.56 30.66
N PHE A 19 7.14 -17.52 31.23
CA PHE A 19 7.49 -16.12 30.95
C PHE A 19 7.18 -15.25 32.17
N ASN A 20 7.82 -14.08 32.24
CA ASN A 20 7.61 -13.11 33.31
C ASN A 20 7.06 -11.81 32.67
N GLY A 21 5.79 -11.54 32.89
CA GLY A 21 5.09 -10.37 32.33
C GLY A 21 3.69 -10.69 31.85
N ILE A 22 3.19 -9.88 30.96
CA ILE A 22 1.85 -10.00 30.33
C ILE A 22 2.02 -10.15 28.83
N VAL A 23 1.32 -11.11 28.26
CA VAL A 23 1.24 -11.31 26.80
C VAL A 23 -0.19 -11.09 26.34
N HIS A 24 -0.40 -10.11 25.48
CA HIS A 24 -1.66 -9.84 24.83
C HIS A 24 -1.69 -10.55 23.46
N PHE A 25 -2.77 -11.25 23.16
CA PHE A 25 -2.99 -11.89 21.86
C PHE A 25 -4.03 -11.07 21.10
N ILE A 26 -3.58 -10.40 20.04
CA ILE A 26 -4.42 -9.52 19.24
C ILE A 26 -4.92 -10.30 18.01
N PHE A 27 -6.22 -10.59 17.96
CA PHE A 27 -6.89 -11.19 16.82
C PHE A 27 -7.56 -10.08 16.02
N GLN A 28 -6.80 -9.47 15.13
CA GLN A 28 -7.21 -8.33 14.34
C GLN A 28 -8.24 -8.74 13.27
N PRO A 29 -9.36 -8.01 13.12
CA PRO A 29 -10.32 -8.19 12.04
C PRO A 29 -9.94 -7.40 10.79
N ALA A 30 -10.54 -7.73 9.64
CA ALA A 30 -10.68 -6.86 8.49
C ALA A 30 -9.35 -6.29 7.93
N GLU A 31 -8.27 -7.07 7.94
CA GLU A 31 -6.97 -6.69 7.36
C GLU A 31 -7.12 -6.39 5.85
N GLU A 32 -7.90 -7.18 5.11
CA GLU A 32 -8.02 -7.06 3.66
C GLU A 32 -8.80 -5.81 3.20
N GLY A 33 -8.18 -4.64 3.39
CA GLY A 33 -8.64 -3.36 2.85
C GLY A 33 -9.68 -2.59 3.65
N LEU A 34 -10.04 -3.06 4.86
CA LEU A 34 -11.00 -2.37 5.72
C LEU A 34 -10.35 -1.68 6.93
N GLY A 35 -9.02 -1.77 7.11
CA GLY A 35 -8.27 -1.03 8.13
C GLY A 35 -8.59 -1.45 9.56
N GLY A 36 -8.67 -2.76 9.81
CA GLY A 36 -9.05 -3.28 11.13
C GLY A 36 -8.06 -2.93 12.24
N ALA A 37 -6.75 -2.87 11.96
CA ALA A 37 -5.77 -2.43 12.94
C ALA A 37 -5.97 -0.97 13.33
N HIS A 38 -6.20 -0.08 12.36
CA HIS A 38 -6.48 1.33 12.61
C HIS A 38 -7.73 1.51 13.49
N ALA A 39 -8.81 0.81 13.16
CA ALA A 39 -10.05 0.86 13.95
C ALA A 39 -9.81 0.38 15.39
N MET A 40 -9.05 -0.71 15.60
CA MET A 40 -8.70 -1.16 16.95
C MET A 40 -7.85 -0.13 17.72
N MET A 41 -6.93 0.57 17.06
CA MET A 41 -6.16 1.65 17.69
C MET A 41 -7.05 2.84 18.06
N GLU A 42 -7.98 3.24 17.20
CA GLU A 42 -8.95 4.30 17.49
C GLU A 42 -9.89 3.94 18.65
N ASP A 43 -10.24 2.65 18.79
CA ASP A 43 -11.01 2.13 19.93
C ASP A 43 -10.20 2.02 21.22
N GLY A 44 -8.94 2.48 21.23
CA GLY A 44 -8.09 2.52 22.41
C GLY A 44 -7.40 1.20 22.73
N LEU A 45 -6.96 0.45 21.71
CA LEU A 45 -6.26 -0.84 21.90
C LEU A 45 -5.08 -0.72 22.88
N PHE A 46 -4.19 0.24 22.67
CA PHE A 46 -2.97 0.37 23.46
C PHE A 46 -3.17 1.10 24.80
N GLU A 47 -4.26 1.83 24.97
CA GLU A 47 -4.70 2.39 26.25
C GLU A 47 -5.25 1.31 27.18
N GLN A 48 -5.99 0.35 26.61
CA GLN A 48 -6.59 -0.77 27.34
C GLN A 48 -5.61 -1.92 27.58
N PHE A 49 -4.71 -2.14 26.62
CA PHE A 49 -3.73 -3.23 26.60
C PHE A 49 -2.32 -2.69 26.33
N PRO A 50 -1.75 -1.89 27.25
CA PRO A 50 -0.43 -1.32 27.06
C PRO A 50 0.63 -2.42 26.90
N CYS A 51 1.54 -2.21 25.94
CA CYS A 51 2.64 -3.14 25.68
C CYS A 51 3.94 -2.37 25.39
N GLU A 52 5.08 -3.01 25.68
CA GLU A 52 6.42 -2.46 25.40
C GLU A 52 6.86 -2.73 23.97
N SER A 53 6.33 -3.78 23.36
CA SER A 53 6.62 -4.20 22.00
C SER A 53 5.47 -5.02 21.43
N ILE A 54 5.35 -5.00 20.10
CA ILE A 54 4.36 -5.78 19.35
C ILE A 54 5.07 -6.55 18.24
N TYR A 55 4.62 -7.77 17.96
CA TYR A 55 5.18 -8.65 16.95
C TYR A 55 4.06 -9.25 16.10
N GLY A 56 4.28 -9.31 14.77
CA GLY A 56 3.44 -10.03 13.85
C GLY A 56 4.25 -11.02 13.02
N MET A 57 3.63 -12.11 12.59
CA MET A 57 4.25 -13.08 11.70
C MET A 57 3.32 -13.38 10.54
N HIS A 58 3.79 -13.10 9.33
CA HIS A 58 3.06 -13.39 8.09
C HIS A 58 3.55 -14.71 7.48
N ASN A 59 2.64 -15.58 7.05
CA ASN A 59 3.03 -16.74 6.25
C ASN A 59 3.37 -16.31 4.82
N TRP A 60 4.51 -16.79 4.30
CA TRP A 60 4.99 -16.39 2.99
C TRP A 60 5.10 -17.61 2.05
N PRO A 61 4.15 -17.81 1.12
CA PRO A 61 4.09 -19.03 0.30
C PRO A 61 5.31 -19.28 -0.59
N SER A 62 6.06 -18.23 -0.93
CA SER A 62 7.27 -18.35 -1.77
C SER A 62 8.54 -18.69 -1.00
N MET A 63 8.47 -18.77 0.33
CA MET A 63 9.59 -19.20 1.17
C MET A 63 9.49 -20.68 1.52
N PRO A 64 10.60 -21.41 1.57
CA PRO A 64 10.61 -22.78 2.10
C PRO A 64 10.14 -22.84 3.55
N VAL A 65 9.43 -23.92 3.91
CA VAL A 65 9.00 -24.15 5.30
C VAL A 65 10.20 -24.21 6.25
N GLY A 66 10.09 -23.53 7.39
CA GLY A 66 11.14 -23.47 8.40
C GLY A 66 12.19 -22.38 8.14
N GLN A 67 11.95 -21.47 7.18
CA GLN A 67 12.78 -20.29 6.99
C GLN A 67 12.03 -19.03 7.43
N PHE A 68 12.79 -18.02 7.85
CA PHE A 68 12.27 -16.71 8.24
C PHE A 68 12.96 -15.61 7.45
N GLY A 69 12.16 -14.66 6.94
CA GLY A 69 12.62 -13.41 6.34
C GLY A 69 12.30 -12.26 7.28
N ILE A 70 13.33 -11.55 7.73
CA ILE A 70 13.22 -10.45 8.69
C ILE A 70 14.03 -9.28 8.16
N ARG A 71 13.59 -8.05 8.42
CA ARG A 71 14.31 -6.87 7.97
C ARG A 71 14.10 -5.72 8.95
N ASN A 72 15.18 -5.05 9.31
CA ASN A 72 15.13 -3.79 10.02
C ASN A 72 14.69 -2.64 9.09
N GLY A 73 13.89 -1.73 9.59
CA GLY A 73 13.30 -0.65 8.79
C GLY A 73 12.13 -1.12 7.94
N ALA A 74 11.96 -0.52 6.78
CA ALA A 74 10.84 -0.85 5.90
C ALA A 74 10.92 -2.29 5.40
N LEU A 75 9.80 -3.02 5.50
CA LEU A 75 9.65 -4.39 5.00
C LEU A 75 8.52 -4.49 3.99
N LEU A 76 7.29 -4.10 4.36
CA LEU A 76 6.15 -4.10 3.45
C LEU A 76 5.79 -2.65 3.04
N ALA A 77 5.32 -2.50 1.80
CA ALA A 77 4.96 -1.20 1.28
C ALA A 77 3.67 -0.68 1.91
N GLY A 78 3.62 0.63 2.11
CA GLY A 78 2.35 1.33 2.25
C GLY A 78 1.62 1.37 0.91
N GLY A 79 0.31 1.46 0.97
CA GLY A 79 -0.57 1.43 -0.20
C GLY A 79 -1.56 2.58 -0.23
N ALA A 80 -1.82 3.07 -1.44
CA ALA A 80 -2.90 3.98 -1.71
C ALA A 80 -3.68 3.56 -2.95
N LEU A 81 -4.95 3.91 -2.98
CA LEU A 81 -5.83 3.86 -4.16
C LEU A 81 -6.04 5.28 -4.67
N PHE A 82 -6.22 5.42 -5.96
CA PHE A 82 -6.57 6.70 -6.55
C PHE A 82 -7.61 6.57 -7.65
N ASP A 83 -8.41 7.62 -7.78
CA ASP A 83 -9.36 7.81 -8.88
C ASP A 83 -9.21 9.21 -9.47
N VAL A 84 -9.30 9.30 -10.79
CA VAL A 84 -9.34 10.58 -11.51
C VAL A 84 -10.55 10.59 -12.44
N THR A 85 -11.41 11.58 -12.29
CA THR A 85 -12.54 11.83 -13.18
C THR A 85 -12.22 13.04 -14.04
N VAL A 86 -12.13 12.84 -15.35
CA VAL A 86 -11.85 13.92 -16.32
C VAL A 86 -13.16 14.35 -16.95
N ASN A 87 -13.52 15.61 -16.71
CA ASN A 87 -14.76 16.24 -17.17
C ASN A 87 -14.46 17.18 -18.35
N GLY A 88 -14.92 16.80 -19.53
CA GLY A 88 -14.73 17.55 -20.76
C GLY A 88 -16.05 17.99 -21.40
N ARG A 89 -15.98 18.31 -22.68
CA ARG A 89 -17.15 18.62 -23.54
C ARG A 89 -17.20 17.61 -24.67
N GLY A 90 -18.25 16.78 -24.69
CA GLY A 90 -18.48 15.80 -25.74
C GLY A 90 -18.89 16.44 -27.07
N SER A 91 -18.71 15.70 -28.17
CA SER A 91 -19.10 16.08 -29.52
C SER A 91 -19.30 14.84 -30.40
N HIS A 92 -19.80 15.01 -31.59
CA HIS A 92 -19.73 13.99 -32.64
C HIS A 92 -18.28 13.79 -33.04
N GLY A 93 -17.82 12.53 -33.18
CA GLY A 93 -16.42 12.18 -33.47
C GLY A 93 -15.87 12.78 -34.77
N ALA A 94 -16.75 13.14 -35.76
CA ALA A 94 -16.37 13.84 -36.97
C ALA A 94 -16.18 15.36 -36.79
N PHE A 95 -16.53 15.92 -35.62
CA PHE A 95 -16.41 17.34 -35.31
C PHE A 95 -15.61 17.58 -34.01
N PRO A 96 -14.36 17.08 -33.93
CA PRO A 96 -13.57 17.13 -32.70
C PRO A 96 -13.24 18.55 -32.24
N GLN A 97 -13.26 19.56 -33.16
CA GLN A 97 -13.05 20.96 -32.83
C GLN A 97 -14.15 21.56 -31.92
N HIS A 98 -15.26 20.85 -31.73
CA HIS A 98 -16.34 21.26 -30.83
C HIS A 98 -16.25 20.57 -29.47
N ALA A 99 -15.29 19.67 -29.29
CA ALA A 99 -15.05 18.93 -28.03
C ALA A 99 -13.93 19.57 -27.18
N ASN A 100 -13.95 19.24 -25.90
CA ASN A 100 -12.77 19.19 -25.05
C ASN A 100 -12.66 17.70 -24.65
N ASP A 101 -11.79 16.95 -25.33
CA ASP A 101 -11.82 15.48 -25.29
C ASP A 101 -11.27 14.92 -23.99
N PRO A 102 -12.11 14.35 -23.10
CA PRO A 102 -11.65 13.80 -21.83
C PRO A 102 -10.91 12.46 -22.01
N VAL A 103 -11.15 11.73 -23.12
CA VAL A 103 -10.45 10.45 -23.38
C VAL A 103 -9.00 10.72 -23.75
N LEU A 104 -8.77 11.75 -24.59
CA LEU A 104 -7.42 12.18 -24.94
C LEU A 104 -6.66 12.69 -23.72
N ALA A 105 -7.29 13.56 -22.91
CA ALA A 105 -6.69 14.07 -21.68
C ALA A 105 -6.39 12.97 -20.67
N ALA A 106 -7.32 12.04 -20.44
CA ALA A 106 -7.10 10.89 -19.55
C ALA A 106 -5.95 9.99 -20.03
N SER A 107 -5.83 9.79 -21.35
CA SER A 107 -4.73 9.01 -21.93
C SER A 107 -3.37 9.69 -21.68
N GLU A 108 -3.28 11.00 -21.83
CA GLU A 108 -2.07 11.76 -21.53
C GLU A 108 -1.75 11.76 -20.04
N ILE A 109 -2.76 11.83 -19.16
CA ILE A 109 -2.57 11.68 -17.71
C ILE A 109 -1.93 10.31 -17.41
N VAL A 110 -2.45 9.20 -17.95
CA VAL A 110 -1.89 7.86 -17.73
C VAL A 110 -0.41 7.80 -18.09
N MET A 111 -0.05 8.34 -19.28
CA MET A 111 1.35 8.37 -19.72
C MET A 111 2.21 9.28 -18.86
N SER A 112 1.70 10.44 -18.48
CA SER A 112 2.44 11.42 -17.69
C SER A 112 2.65 10.99 -16.24
N LEU A 113 1.73 10.21 -15.65
CA LEU A 113 1.91 9.66 -14.31
C LEU A 113 3.12 8.72 -14.22
N GLN A 114 3.53 8.07 -15.31
CA GLN A 114 4.70 7.18 -15.32
C GLN A 114 6.03 7.91 -15.02
N GLN A 115 6.10 9.22 -15.24
CA GLN A 115 7.28 10.02 -14.92
C GLN A 115 7.53 10.14 -13.41
N ILE A 116 6.51 9.95 -12.55
CA ILE A 116 6.62 10.19 -11.12
C ILE A 116 7.72 9.31 -10.53
N VAL A 117 7.59 7.99 -10.63
CA VAL A 117 8.61 7.06 -10.12
C VAL A 117 9.93 7.21 -10.90
N ALA A 118 9.85 7.40 -12.22
CA ALA A 118 11.05 7.42 -13.07
C ALA A 118 11.87 8.71 -12.96
N ARG A 119 11.31 9.85 -12.51
CA ARG A 119 11.95 11.17 -12.57
C ARG A 119 11.81 12.03 -11.32
N ARG A 120 11.03 11.60 -10.32
CA ARG A 120 10.77 12.37 -9.09
C ARG A 120 11.20 11.63 -7.84
N PHE A 121 11.28 10.30 -7.90
CA PHE A 121 11.85 9.49 -6.83
C PHE A 121 13.38 9.49 -6.89
N ASP A 122 13.99 9.38 -5.72
CA ASP A 122 15.40 9.01 -5.62
C ASP A 122 15.56 7.60 -6.24
N PRO A 123 16.53 7.38 -7.15
CA PRO A 123 16.75 6.07 -7.76
C PRO A 123 17.02 4.93 -6.78
N LEU A 124 17.41 5.24 -5.55
CA LEU A 124 17.66 4.27 -4.48
C LEU A 124 16.40 3.97 -3.64
N VAL A 125 15.28 4.66 -3.91
CA VAL A 125 14.00 4.49 -3.20
C VAL A 125 13.00 3.84 -4.12
N ALA A 126 12.40 2.73 -3.67
CA ALA A 126 11.39 2.02 -4.43
C ALA A 126 10.01 2.67 -4.28
N GLY A 127 9.30 2.79 -5.39
CA GLY A 127 7.91 3.24 -5.45
C GLY A 127 7.20 2.66 -6.66
N VAL A 128 5.87 2.60 -6.61
CA VAL A 128 5.02 2.11 -7.69
C VAL A 128 3.84 3.05 -7.90
N VAL A 129 3.54 3.37 -9.16
CA VAL A 129 2.28 3.99 -9.59
C VAL A 129 1.74 3.17 -10.75
N SER A 130 0.61 2.52 -10.56
CA SER A 130 -0.02 1.67 -11.57
C SER A 130 -1.44 2.15 -11.85
N VAL A 131 -1.71 2.55 -13.09
CA VAL A 131 -3.08 2.77 -13.57
C VAL A 131 -3.63 1.43 -14.02
N THR A 132 -4.72 0.98 -13.41
CA THR A 132 -5.30 -0.35 -13.64
C THR A 132 -6.71 -0.29 -14.20
N MET A 133 -7.35 0.86 -14.16
CA MET A 133 -8.69 1.10 -14.68
C MET A 133 -8.69 2.30 -15.63
N PHE A 134 -9.40 2.15 -16.75
CA PHE A 134 -9.66 3.22 -17.71
C PHE A 134 -11.07 3.04 -18.30
N LYS A 135 -11.88 4.08 -18.24
CA LYS A 135 -13.23 4.10 -18.84
C LYS A 135 -13.44 5.39 -19.60
N GLY A 136 -14.01 5.32 -20.82
CA GLY A 136 -14.34 6.50 -21.61
C GLY A 136 -15.06 6.12 -22.90
N GLY A 137 -16.25 6.68 -23.07
CA GLY A 137 -17.08 6.51 -24.27
C GLY A 137 -17.79 5.16 -24.37
N ASP A 138 -18.99 5.22 -25.01
CA ASP A 138 -19.86 4.05 -25.21
C ASP A 138 -20.27 3.88 -26.70
N ALA A 139 -19.85 4.79 -27.59
CA ALA A 139 -20.20 4.77 -29.00
C ALA A 139 -19.04 5.20 -29.90
N TYR A 140 -18.90 4.56 -31.06
CA TYR A 140 -17.78 4.77 -31.99
C TYR A 140 -17.70 6.19 -32.57
N ASN A 141 -18.82 6.87 -32.68
CA ASN A 141 -18.91 8.18 -33.33
C ASN A 141 -19.19 9.35 -32.36
N VAL A 142 -18.99 9.12 -31.03
CA VAL A 142 -19.25 10.12 -29.99
C VAL A 142 -18.03 10.29 -29.11
N ILE A 143 -17.49 11.51 -29.03
CA ILE A 143 -16.54 11.90 -27.97
C ILE A 143 -17.37 12.10 -26.71
N PRO A 144 -17.06 11.38 -25.61
CA PRO A 144 -17.84 11.43 -24.37
C PRO A 144 -17.65 12.75 -23.63
N LYS A 145 -18.48 12.99 -22.61
CA LYS A 145 -18.31 14.14 -21.70
C LYS A 145 -17.36 13.85 -20.54
N VAL A 146 -17.18 12.58 -20.22
CA VAL A 146 -16.41 12.14 -19.05
C VAL A 146 -15.56 10.95 -19.43
N ALA A 147 -14.33 10.92 -18.91
CA ALA A 147 -13.50 9.74 -18.83
C ALA A 147 -13.01 9.56 -17.38
N SER A 148 -12.72 8.34 -16.97
CA SER A 148 -12.18 8.05 -15.65
C SER A 148 -11.03 7.07 -15.73
N ILE A 149 -10.06 7.27 -14.86
CA ILE A 149 -8.95 6.35 -14.63
C ILE A 149 -8.84 6.08 -13.12
N GLY A 150 -8.31 4.94 -12.77
CA GLY A 150 -8.07 4.57 -11.38
C GLY A 150 -6.90 3.62 -11.27
N GLY A 151 -6.36 3.51 -10.07
CA GLY A 151 -5.19 2.67 -9.86
C GLY A 151 -4.71 2.61 -8.43
N THR A 152 -3.46 2.20 -8.27
CA THR A 152 -2.82 2.02 -6.98
C THR A 152 -1.41 2.63 -6.96
N ALA A 153 -1.02 3.11 -5.79
CA ALA A 153 0.34 3.55 -5.51
C ALA A 153 0.94 2.76 -4.34
N ARG A 154 2.26 2.58 -4.35
CA ARG A 154 3.02 1.92 -3.28
C ARG A 154 4.30 2.69 -3.00
N ALA A 155 4.66 2.80 -1.72
CA ALA A 155 5.97 3.31 -1.29
C ALA A 155 6.36 2.69 0.06
N PHE A 156 7.66 2.73 0.38
CA PHE A 156 8.20 2.15 1.62
C PHE A 156 8.44 3.21 2.71
N SER A 157 7.87 4.40 2.53
CA SER A 157 7.83 5.47 3.53
C SER A 157 6.55 6.30 3.37
N ARG A 158 6.15 6.99 4.44
CA ARG A 158 5.03 7.93 4.38
C ARG A 158 5.33 9.09 3.44
N ASP A 159 6.52 9.66 3.54
CA ASP A 159 6.99 10.73 2.64
C ASP A 159 6.94 10.32 1.17
N GLY A 160 7.21 9.03 0.87
CA GLY A 160 7.10 8.48 -0.48
C GLY A 160 5.66 8.46 -1.00
N LEU A 161 4.67 8.08 -0.17
CA LEU A 161 3.26 8.14 -0.54
C LEU A 161 2.78 9.59 -0.73
N GLU A 162 3.19 10.50 0.16
CA GLU A 162 2.88 11.93 0.05
C GLU A 162 3.51 12.56 -1.21
N LEU A 163 4.75 12.20 -1.54
CA LEU A 163 5.40 12.65 -2.77
C LEU A 163 4.63 12.18 -4.01
N ILE A 164 4.17 10.92 -4.04
CA ILE A 164 3.34 10.40 -5.13
C ILE A 164 2.07 11.23 -5.27
N GLU A 165 1.34 11.46 -4.18
CA GLU A 165 0.10 12.24 -4.17
C GLU A 165 0.32 13.65 -4.73
N GLN A 166 1.31 14.36 -4.21
CA GLN A 166 1.64 15.73 -4.64
C GLN A 166 1.99 15.80 -6.12
N GLU A 167 2.82 14.87 -6.60
CA GLU A 167 3.22 14.82 -8.00
C GLU A 167 2.07 14.39 -8.93
N MET A 168 1.21 13.48 -8.49
CA MET A 168 0.00 13.12 -9.22
C MET A 168 -0.92 14.34 -9.38
N HIS A 169 -1.16 15.05 -8.28
CA HIS A 169 -1.97 16.27 -8.31
C HIS A 169 -1.42 17.30 -9.31
N ARG A 170 -0.10 17.53 -9.29
CA ARG A 170 0.58 18.46 -10.18
C ARG A 170 0.46 18.04 -11.66
N VAL A 171 0.68 16.75 -11.95
CA VAL A 171 0.61 16.20 -13.30
C VAL A 171 -0.82 16.30 -13.85
N ILE A 172 -1.79 15.84 -13.06
CA ILE A 172 -3.21 15.83 -13.45
C ILE A 172 -3.69 17.27 -13.75
N ALA A 173 -3.40 18.22 -12.85
CA ALA A 173 -3.78 19.61 -13.04
C ALA A 173 -3.13 20.23 -14.29
N GLY A 174 -1.85 19.93 -14.54
CA GLY A 174 -1.12 20.42 -15.73
C GLY A 174 -1.70 19.90 -17.04
N VAL A 175 -1.99 18.61 -17.12
CA VAL A 175 -2.59 17.99 -18.32
C VAL A 175 -4.04 18.47 -18.50
N ALA A 176 -4.84 18.54 -17.44
CA ALA A 176 -6.21 19.04 -17.51
C ALA A 176 -6.25 20.47 -18.06
N ALA A 177 -5.35 21.35 -17.61
CA ALA A 177 -5.24 22.71 -18.13
C ALA A 177 -4.85 22.74 -19.61
N ALA A 178 -3.89 21.89 -20.04
CA ALA A 178 -3.45 21.81 -21.43
C ALA A 178 -4.58 21.39 -22.39
N HIS A 179 -5.49 20.51 -21.94
CA HIS A 179 -6.64 20.03 -22.72
C HIS A 179 -7.92 20.84 -22.50
N ASN A 180 -7.88 21.87 -21.66
CA ASN A 180 -9.05 22.68 -21.30
C ASN A 180 -10.23 21.82 -20.81
N VAL A 181 -9.91 20.86 -19.91
CA VAL A 181 -10.86 19.99 -19.19
C VAL A 181 -10.75 20.24 -17.69
N ALA A 182 -11.76 19.83 -16.92
CA ALA A 182 -11.65 19.75 -15.46
C ALA A 182 -11.28 18.31 -15.06
N ALA A 183 -10.52 18.18 -13.98
CA ALA A 183 -10.19 16.86 -13.42
C ALA A 183 -10.40 16.88 -11.91
N ASP A 184 -11.16 15.91 -11.43
CA ASP A 184 -11.32 15.62 -10.01
C ASP A 184 -10.39 14.45 -9.66
N PHE A 185 -9.57 14.62 -8.62
CA PHE A 185 -8.60 13.65 -8.17
C PHE A 185 -8.86 13.28 -6.71
N ASP A 186 -8.97 12.00 -6.45
CA ASP A 186 -9.13 11.42 -5.13
C ASP A 186 -7.98 10.43 -4.86
N TYR A 187 -7.32 10.57 -3.70
CA TYR A 187 -6.20 9.74 -3.28
C TYR A 187 -6.41 9.28 -1.84
N ARG A 188 -6.43 7.98 -1.63
CA ARG A 188 -6.76 7.35 -0.36
C ARG A 188 -5.64 6.43 0.07
N VAL A 189 -4.89 6.79 1.10
CA VAL A 189 -3.94 5.87 1.75
C VAL A 189 -4.74 4.80 2.48
N THR A 190 -4.55 3.54 2.09
CA THR A 190 -5.23 2.37 2.66
C THR A 190 -4.37 1.64 3.68
N PHE A 191 -3.04 1.66 3.49
CA PHE A 191 -2.07 1.02 4.37
C PHE A 191 -0.87 1.93 4.60
N ALA A 192 -0.43 2.03 5.85
CA ALA A 192 0.88 2.60 6.16
C ALA A 192 2.00 1.61 5.76
N PRO A 193 3.22 2.08 5.48
CA PRO A 193 4.36 1.18 5.34
C PRO A 193 4.67 0.48 6.66
N THR A 194 4.92 -0.83 6.62
CA THR A 194 5.40 -1.56 7.81
C THR A 194 6.89 -1.28 8.00
N ILE A 195 7.22 -0.61 9.11
CA ILE A 195 8.59 -0.19 9.43
C ILE A 195 9.00 -0.79 10.76
N ASN A 196 9.84 -1.82 10.71
CA ASN A 196 10.31 -2.53 11.87
C ASN A 196 11.37 -1.75 12.65
N THR A 197 11.30 -1.76 13.97
CA THR A 197 12.27 -1.13 14.87
C THR A 197 13.52 -2.00 15.05
N PRO A 198 14.73 -1.41 15.19
CA PRO A 198 15.97 -2.18 15.20
C PRO A 198 16.07 -3.20 16.35
N ARG A 199 15.66 -2.80 17.55
CA ARG A 199 15.78 -3.64 18.77
C ARG A 199 14.88 -4.87 18.67
N GLU A 200 13.63 -4.69 18.34
CA GLU A 200 12.62 -5.73 18.22
C GLU A 200 12.92 -6.65 17.04
N THR A 201 13.43 -6.09 15.94
CA THR A 201 13.89 -6.86 14.77
C THR A 201 15.05 -7.77 15.11
N GLN A 202 16.05 -7.27 15.84
CA GLN A 202 17.19 -8.08 16.27
C GLN A 202 16.73 -9.22 17.21
N LEU A 203 15.89 -8.89 18.20
CA LEU A 203 15.38 -9.86 19.15
C LEU A 203 14.62 -11.00 18.46
N ILE A 204 13.69 -10.70 17.58
CA ILE A 204 12.90 -11.75 16.92
C ILE A 204 13.73 -12.58 15.93
N ALA A 205 14.75 -11.95 15.31
CA ALA A 205 15.67 -12.65 14.43
C ALA A 205 16.54 -13.65 15.22
N ASP A 206 17.01 -13.27 16.39
CA ASP A 206 17.78 -14.16 17.28
C ASP A 206 16.92 -15.32 17.78
N VAL A 207 15.68 -15.06 18.19
CA VAL A 207 14.73 -16.12 18.58
C VAL A 207 14.44 -17.08 17.42
N ALA A 208 14.29 -16.56 16.20
CA ALA A 208 14.11 -17.40 15.02
C ALA A 208 15.36 -18.26 14.74
N ALA A 209 16.55 -17.69 14.86
CA ALA A 209 17.82 -18.40 14.68
C ALA A 209 18.03 -19.50 15.73
N ASP A 210 17.69 -19.25 16.98
CA ASP A 210 17.73 -20.26 18.05
C ASP A 210 16.77 -21.43 17.77
N LEU A 211 15.65 -21.17 17.11
CA LEU A 211 14.64 -22.19 16.81
C LEU A 211 15.00 -23.05 15.58
N VAL A 212 15.48 -22.44 14.49
CA VAL A 212 15.63 -23.13 13.19
C VAL A 212 17.07 -23.18 12.68
N GLY A 213 18.02 -22.49 13.30
CA GLY A 213 19.39 -22.29 12.86
C GLY A 213 19.58 -20.96 12.10
N GLU A 214 20.73 -20.33 12.29
CA GLU A 214 21.06 -19.02 11.67
C GLU A 214 20.98 -19.06 10.14
N GLU A 215 21.37 -20.19 9.54
CA GLU A 215 21.36 -20.38 8.09
C GLU A 215 19.95 -20.37 7.46
N LYS A 216 18.90 -20.41 8.27
CA LYS A 216 17.49 -20.37 7.85
C LYS A 216 16.82 -19.02 8.14
N VAL A 217 17.57 -18.05 8.63
CA VAL A 217 17.06 -16.71 8.92
C VAL A 217 17.72 -15.68 8.00
N ASP A 218 16.97 -15.17 7.06
CA ASP A 218 17.37 -14.01 6.23
C ASP A 218 17.11 -12.73 7.03
N ARG A 219 18.16 -12.16 7.62
CA ARG A 219 18.09 -10.95 8.45
C ARG A 219 18.02 -9.64 7.64
N ASN A 220 18.10 -9.73 6.34
CA ASN A 220 17.96 -8.58 5.44
C ASN A 220 17.06 -8.90 4.25
N HIS A 221 15.89 -9.44 4.56
CA HIS A 221 14.95 -9.87 3.55
C HIS A 221 14.62 -8.73 2.56
N TYR A 222 14.31 -9.08 1.33
CA TYR A 222 13.99 -8.08 0.31
C TYR A 222 12.70 -7.31 0.66
N LEU A 223 12.58 -6.12 0.11
CA LEU A 223 11.38 -5.29 0.24
C LEU A 223 10.18 -5.95 -0.46
N ILE A 224 9.05 -5.99 0.21
CA ILE A 224 7.83 -6.61 -0.28
C ILE A 224 6.85 -5.50 -0.68
N SER A 225 6.45 -5.47 -1.94
CA SER A 225 5.49 -4.46 -2.44
C SER A 225 4.03 -4.73 -2.04
N GLY A 226 3.75 -5.86 -1.41
CA GLY A 226 2.49 -6.10 -0.70
C GLY A 226 2.37 -5.16 0.50
N SER A 227 1.14 -4.96 0.97
CA SER A 227 0.83 -4.14 2.14
C SER A 227 0.25 -4.99 3.26
N GLU A 228 0.37 -4.52 4.47
CA GLU A 228 -0.19 -5.08 5.70
C GLU A 228 -0.61 -3.91 6.58
N ASP A 229 -1.68 -4.04 7.35
CA ASP A 229 -2.14 -2.97 8.24
C ASP A 229 -1.61 -3.10 9.69
N PHE A 230 -0.61 -3.95 9.88
CA PHE A 230 0.14 -4.11 11.14
C PHE A 230 0.98 -2.88 11.51
#